data_946ed9d1a39bcfabe76c25eb30fc9a93
#
_entry.id   946ed9d1a39bcfabe76c25eb30fc9a93
#
_cell.length_a   1.000
_cell.length_b   1.000
_cell.length_c   1.000
_cell.angle_alpha   90.00
_cell.angle_beta   90.00
_cell.angle_gamma   90.00
#
_symmetry.space_group_name_H-M   'P 1'
#
loop_
_entity.id
_entity.type
_entity.pdbx_description
1 polymer ?
#
loop_
_entity_poly.entity_id
_entity_poly.type
_entity_poly.pdbx_seq_one_letter_code
_entity_poly.pdbx_strand_id
1 'polypeptide(L)'
;MLEDLSIGDVSERTGLSVDTLRFYEREGLLPRAPRSASGRRIFTADDIEWISVCQRLRASGMPIPDIAKYAELVRNGPGNEPQRLEILQRHEVTVRAEMATLHKALDLIELKVDAYARAMQEGNADQLFVRSSDDDAALAPRDGSRGENC
;
A
#
# COMPACT_ATOMS: atom_id res chain seq x y z
N MET A 1 11.60 -22.75 25.96
CA MET A 1 10.15 -22.69 26.30
C MET A 1 9.54 -21.69 25.35
N LEU A 2 8.57 -22.12 24.57
CA LEU A 2 7.76 -21.22 23.77
C LEU A 2 6.85 -20.49 24.73
N GLU A 3 6.94 -19.16 24.74
CA GLU A 3 6.10 -18.32 25.59
C GLU A 3 4.67 -18.32 25.01
N ASP A 4 3.72 -18.79 25.81
CA ASP A 4 2.31 -18.75 25.45
C ASP A 4 1.79 -17.32 25.58
N LEU A 5 1.41 -16.71 24.49
CA LEU A 5 0.93 -15.33 24.42
C LEU A 5 -0.59 -15.28 24.29
N SER A 6 -1.20 -14.37 25.05
CA SER A 6 -2.62 -14.05 24.86
C SER A 6 -2.82 -13.12 23.65
N ILE A 7 -4.04 -13.00 23.15
CA ILE A 7 -4.37 -12.03 22.09
C ILE A 7 -4.09 -10.58 22.53
N GLY A 8 -4.18 -10.29 23.84
CA GLY A 8 -3.81 -8.99 24.39
C GLY A 8 -2.31 -8.72 24.26
N ASP A 9 -1.46 -9.71 24.61
CA ASP A 9 -0.01 -9.60 24.48
C ASP A 9 0.39 -9.39 23.00
N VAL A 10 -0.27 -10.11 22.08
CA VAL A 10 -0.05 -9.94 20.63
C VAL A 10 -0.47 -8.55 20.18
N SER A 11 -1.59 -8.05 20.65
CA SER A 11 -2.06 -6.69 20.35
C SER A 11 -1.04 -5.63 20.79
N GLU A 12 -0.51 -5.74 22.00
CA GLU A 12 0.51 -4.82 22.50
C GLU A 12 1.82 -4.89 21.70
N ARG A 13 2.30 -6.10 21.39
CA ARG A 13 3.56 -6.31 20.66
C ARG A 13 3.49 -5.91 19.18
N THR A 14 2.34 -6.05 18.53
CA THR A 14 2.16 -5.77 17.11
C THR A 14 1.59 -4.39 16.82
N GLY A 15 0.96 -3.75 17.81
CA GLY A 15 0.22 -2.50 17.64
C GLY A 15 -1.14 -2.67 16.95
N LEU A 16 -1.55 -3.90 16.63
CA LEU A 16 -2.86 -4.19 16.06
C LEU A 16 -3.93 -4.32 17.16
N SER A 17 -5.13 -3.83 16.89
CA SER A 17 -6.26 -4.06 17.80
C SER A 17 -6.64 -5.54 17.85
N VAL A 18 -7.23 -5.95 18.96
CA VAL A 18 -7.76 -7.32 19.12
C VAL A 18 -8.78 -7.64 18.02
N ASP A 19 -9.60 -6.66 17.63
CA ASP A 19 -10.58 -6.84 16.56
C ASP A 19 -9.93 -7.06 15.19
N THR A 20 -8.83 -6.38 14.89
CA THR A 20 -8.04 -6.60 13.67
C THR A 20 -7.40 -7.99 13.68
N LEU A 21 -6.87 -8.44 14.81
CA LEU A 21 -6.31 -9.80 14.94
C LEU A 21 -7.36 -10.87 14.73
N ARG A 22 -8.57 -10.68 15.27
CA ARG A 22 -9.71 -11.57 15.03
C ARG A 22 -10.17 -11.56 13.59
N PHE A 23 -10.15 -10.40 12.95
CA PHE A 23 -10.42 -10.27 11.52
C PHE A 23 -9.40 -11.03 10.68
N TYR A 24 -8.11 -10.88 10.95
CA TYR A 24 -7.05 -11.63 10.25
C TYR A 24 -7.21 -13.14 10.40
N GLU A 25 -7.59 -13.60 11.57
CA GLU A 25 -7.87 -15.02 11.82
C GLU A 25 -9.09 -15.52 11.02
N ARG A 26 -10.17 -14.75 10.98
CA ARG A 26 -11.38 -15.09 10.19
C ARG A 26 -11.10 -15.11 8.69
N GLU A 27 -10.30 -14.19 8.19
CA GLU A 27 -9.95 -14.08 6.76
C GLU A 27 -8.84 -15.05 6.34
N GLY A 28 -8.30 -15.83 7.27
CA GLY A 28 -7.29 -16.84 6.97
C GLY A 28 -5.86 -16.34 6.84
N LEU A 29 -5.56 -15.11 7.26
CA LEU A 29 -4.21 -14.58 7.30
C LEU A 29 -3.40 -15.23 8.42
N LEU A 30 -4.06 -15.53 9.54
CA LEU A 30 -3.47 -16.21 10.68
C LEU A 30 -4.05 -17.62 10.80
N PRO A 31 -3.25 -18.61 11.25
CA PRO A 31 -3.79 -19.90 11.62
C PRO A 31 -4.76 -19.71 12.79
N ARG A 32 -5.72 -20.62 12.91
CA ARG A 32 -6.55 -20.66 14.10
C ARG A 32 -5.66 -21.01 15.28
N ALA A 33 -5.51 -20.07 16.20
CA ALA A 33 -4.71 -20.28 17.39
C ALA A 33 -5.29 -21.45 18.23
N PRO A 34 -4.45 -22.38 18.71
CA PRO A 34 -4.87 -23.38 19.66
C PRO A 34 -5.45 -22.71 20.91
N ARG A 35 -6.33 -23.41 21.60
CA ARG A 35 -6.90 -22.91 22.85
C ARG A 35 -6.25 -23.61 24.05
N SER A 36 -6.03 -22.86 25.13
CA SER A 36 -5.64 -23.41 26.41
C SER A 36 -6.75 -24.27 27.01
N ALA A 37 -6.43 -25.00 28.10
CA ALA A 37 -7.44 -25.75 28.85
C ALA A 37 -8.60 -24.88 29.36
N SER A 38 -8.37 -23.56 29.56
CA SER A 38 -9.39 -22.58 29.92
C SER A 38 -10.15 -21.99 28.73
N GLY A 39 -9.93 -22.48 27.52
CA GLY A 39 -10.58 -22.00 26.29
C GLY A 39 -10.01 -20.69 25.71
N ARG A 40 -8.90 -20.18 26.23
CA ARG A 40 -8.23 -18.98 25.71
C ARG A 40 -7.34 -19.33 24.52
N ARG A 41 -7.28 -18.43 23.54
CA ARG A 41 -6.38 -18.54 22.38
C ARG A 41 -4.94 -18.33 22.83
N ILE A 42 -4.05 -19.17 22.31
CA ILE A 42 -2.60 -19.13 22.58
C ILE A 42 -1.89 -18.79 21.28
N PHE A 43 -1.01 -17.80 21.34
CA PHE A 43 -0.14 -17.38 20.25
C PHE A 43 1.32 -17.62 20.63
N THR A 44 2.19 -17.69 19.63
CA THR A 44 3.63 -17.91 19.77
C THR A 44 4.42 -16.72 19.25
N ALA A 45 5.72 -16.71 19.51
CA ALA A 45 6.63 -15.71 18.93
C ALA A 45 6.64 -15.77 17.38
N ASP A 46 6.54 -16.97 16.80
CA ASP A 46 6.46 -17.16 15.34
C ASP A 46 5.20 -16.54 14.75
N ASP A 47 4.08 -16.57 15.49
CA ASP A 47 2.86 -15.88 15.07
C ASP A 47 3.06 -14.36 15.01
N ILE A 48 3.82 -13.78 15.93
CA ILE A 48 4.14 -12.35 15.93
C ILE A 48 4.98 -11.99 14.70
N GLU A 49 6.00 -12.79 14.38
CA GLU A 49 6.80 -12.57 13.18
C GLU A 49 5.94 -12.66 11.91
N TRP A 50 5.07 -13.65 11.82
CA TRP A 50 4.14 -13.79 10.72
C TRP A 50 3.14 -12.62 10.61
N ILE A 51 2.60 -12.16 11.73
CA ILE A 51 1.74 -10.97 11.77
C ILE A 51 2.47 -9.74 11.22
N SER A 52 3.75 -9.58 11.56
CA SER A 52 4.59 -8.51 11.01
C SER A 52 4.70 -8.59 9.48
N VAL A 53 4.83 -9.77 8.92
CA VAL A 53 4.80 -9.98 7.45
C VAL A 53 3.45 -9.56 6.88
N CYS A 54 2.35 -10.02 7.46
CA CYS A 54 0.99 -9.65 7.04
C CYS A 54 0.76 -8.12 7.08
N GLN A 55 1.23 -7.46 8.15
CA GLN A 55 1.13 -6.01 8.28
C GLN A 55 1.86 -5.27 7.15
N ARG A 56 3.07 -5.69 6.81
CA ARG A 56 3.86 -5.09 5.72
C ARG A 56 3.23 -5.33 4.36
N LEU A 57 2.75 -6.54 4.08
CA LEU A 57 2.04 -6.85 2.85
C LEU A 57 0.76 -6.01 2.74
N ARG A 58 0.01 -5.87 3.82
CA ARG A 58 -1.20 -5.04 3.86
C ARG A 58 -0.90 -3.56 3.68
N ALA A 59 0.13 -3.05 4.35
CA ALA A 59 0.57 -1.66 4.23
C ALA A 59 1.03 -1.31 2.81
N SER A 60 1.58 -2.28 2.08
CA SER A 60 1.96 -2.12 0.66
C SER A 60 0.80 -2.29 -0.32
N GLY A 61 -0.43 -2.44 0.17
CA GLY A 61 -1.64 -2.52 -0.66
C GLY A 61 -2.01 -3.92 -1.15
N MET A 62 -1.35 -4.99 -0.67
CA MET A 62 -1.75 -6.35 -1.05
C MET A 62 -3.18 -6.63 -0.58
N PRO A 63 -4.08 -7.09 -1.47
CA PRO A 63 -5.44 -7.44 -1.10
C PRO A 63 -5.49 -8.56 -0.06
N ILE A 64 -6.43 -8.49 0.87
CA ILE A 64 -6.63 -9.51 1.91
C ILE A 64 -6.74 -10.93 1.34
N PRO A 65 -7.50 -11.20 0.24
CA PRO A 65 -7.56 -12.54 -0.35
C PRO A 65 -6.20 -13.07 -0.83
N ASP A 66 -5.33 -12.21 -1.34
CA ASP A 66 -4.00 -12.61 -1.81
C ASP A 66 -3.08 -12.93 -0.63
N ILE A 67 -3.14 -12.15 0.45
CA ILE A 67 -2.42 -12.46 1.69
C ILE A 67 -2.91 -13.78 2.29
N ALA A 68 -4.22 -14.02 2.31
CA ALA A 68 -4.81 -15.24 2.81
C ALA A 68 -4.35 -16.47 1.98
N LYS A 69 -4.29 -16.33 0.66
CA LYS A 69 -3.79 -17.39 -0.23
C LYS A 69 -2.30 -17.68 0.00
N TYR A 70 -1.50 -16.65 0.13
CA TYR A 70 -0.08 -16.80 0.48
C TYR A 70 0.08 -17.48 1.84
N ALA A 71 -0.68 -17.07 2.84
CA ALA A 71 -0.67 -17.68 4.17
C ALA A 71 -1.07 -19.16 4.15
N GLU A 72 -2.08 -19.53 3.36
CA GLU A 72 -2.49 -20.92 3.16
C GLU A 72 -1.35 -21.77 2.57
N LEU A 73 -0.70 -21.27 1.52
CA LEU A 73 0.43 -21.95 0.89
C LEU A 73 1.60 -22.14 1.85
N VAL A 74 1.91 -21.14 2.67
CA VAL A 74 2.97 -21.25 3.69
C VAL A 74 2.63 -22.31 4.73
N ARG A 75 1.39 -22.36 5.20
CA ARG A 75 0.92 -23.39 6.17
C ARG A 75 0.95 -24.80 5.63
N ASN A 76 0.73 -24.96 4.33
CA ASN A 76 0.76 -26.27 3.67
C ASN A 76 2.18 -26.85 3.53
N GLY A 77 3.19 -26.10 3.95
CA GLY A 77 4.58 -26.56 3.94
C GLY A 77 5.26 -26.53 2.56
N PRO A 78 6.36 -27.26 2.38
CA PRO A 78 7.15 -27.23 1.16
C PRO A 78 6.43 -27.86 -0.04
N GLY A 79 6.88 -27.52 -1.25
CA GLY A 79 6.38 -28.05 -2.51
C GLY A 79 5.49 -27.10 -3.30
N ASN A 80 5.17 -25.92 -2.76
CA ASN A 80 4.36 -24.90 -3.41
C ASN A 80 5.09 -23.55 -3.55
N GLU A 81 6.41 -23.56 -3.48
CA GLU A 81 7.26 -22.37 -3.61
C GLU A 81 7.00 -21.58 -4.89
N PRO A 82 6.79 -22.22 -6.07
CA PRO A 82 6.46 -21.49 -7.29
C PRO A 82 5.17 -20.65 -7.16
N GLN A 83 4.14 -21.19 -6.53
CA GLN A 83 2.88 -20.47 -6.32
C GLN A 83 3.04 -19.31 -5.36
N ARG A 84 3.83 -19.49 -4.29
CA ARG A 84 4.16 -18.40 -3.36
C ARG A 84 4.93 -17.28 -4.06
N LEU A 85 5.92 -17.67 -4.86
CA LEU A 85 6.73 -16.73 -5.64
C LEU A 85 5.86 -15.94 -6.62
N GLU A 86 4.94 -16.59 -7.33
CA GLU A 86 4.04 -15.93 -8.27
C GLU A 86 3.19 -14.83 -7.60
N ILE A 87 2.63 -15.11 -6.42
CA ILE A 87 1.85 -14.12 -5.66
C ILE A 87 2.71 -12.91 -5.31
N LEU A 88 3.92 -13.14 -4.80
CA LEU A 88 4.84 -12.07 -4.39
C LEU A 88 5.34 -11.27 -5.59
N GLN A 89 5.70 -11.91 -6.70
CA GLN A 89 6.16 -11.24 -7.92
C GLN A 89 5.08 -10.34 -8.52
N ARG A 90 3.84 -10.81 -8.57
CA ARG A 90 2.71 -10.02 -9.06
C ARG A 90 2.50 -8.78 -8.21
N HIS A 91 2.58 -8.92 -6.90
CA HIS A 91 2.47 -7.78 -5.98
C HIS A 91 3.67 -6.83 -6.09
N GLU A 92 4.87 -7.35 -6.24
CA GLU A 92 6.09 -6.55 -6.47
C GLU A 92 5.93 -5.61 -7.68
N VAL A 93 5.41 -6.11 -8.80
CA VAL A 93 5.15 -5.30 -10.00
C VAL A 93 4.17 -4.16 -9.69
N THR A 94 3.11 -4.44 -8.94
CA THR A 94 2.13 -3.43 -8.53
C THR A 94 2.77 -2.35 -7.65
N VAL A 95 3.53 -2.75 -6.64
CA VAL A 95 4.21 -1.81 -5.72
C VAL A 95 5.22 -0.94 -6.48
N ARG A 96 6.00 -1.52 -7.39
CA ARG A 96 6.95 -0.75 -8.22
C ARG A 96 6.25 0.28 -9.10
N ALA A 97 5.09 -0.05 -9.67
CA ALA A 97 4.30 0.89 -10.46
C ALA A 97 3.75 2.05 -9.61
N GLU A 98 3.28 1.75 -8.39
CA GLU A 98 2.83 2.78 -7.44
C GLU A 98 3.98 3.68 -6.98
N MET A 99 5.14 3.12 -6.70
CA MET A 99 6.35 3.88 -6.37
C MET A 99 6.75 4.81 -7.51
N ALA A 100 6.70 4.35 -8.75
CA ALA A 100 7.01 5.19 -9.92
C ALA A 100 6.03 6.37 -10.05
N THR A 101 4.75 6.14 -9.77
CA THR A 101 3.72 7.20 -9.75
C THR A 101 3.99 8.21 -8.64
N LEU A 102 4.32 7.74 -7.44
CA LEU A 102 4.67 8.61 -6.31
C LEU A 102 5.95 9.41 -6.57
N HIS A 103 6.96 8.81 -7.21
CA HIS A 103 8.18 9.53 -7.59
C HIS A 103 7.89 10.70 -8.53
N LYS A 104 7.06 10.51 -9.55
CA LYS A 104 6.65 11.60 -10.44
C LYS A 104 5.92 12.72 -9.71
N ALA A 105 5.04 12.36 -8.77
CA ALA A 105 4.35 13.34 -7.93
C ALA A 105 5.34 14.10 -7.03
N LEU A 106 6.31 13.39 -6.44
CA LEU A 106 7.33 13.99 -5.59
C LEU A 106 8.22 14.97 -6.39
N ASP A 107 8.66 14.59 -7.60
CA ASP A 107 9.44 15.47 -8.48
C ASP A 107 8.71 16.78 -8.74
N LEU A 108 7.40 16.73 -9.00
CA LEU A 108 6.58 17.93 -9.18
C LEU A 108 6.50 18.76 -7.89
N ILE A 109 6.30 18.10 -6.74
CA ILE A 109 6.20 18.77 -5.45
C ILE A 109 7.54 19.48 -5.12
N GLU A 110 8.65 18.81 -5.31
CA GLU A 110 9.99 19.37 -5.08
C GLU A 110 10.24 20.59 -5.98
N LEU A 111 9.88 20.49 -7.26
CA LEU A 111 9.94 21.61 -8.19
C LEU A 111 9.13 22.83 -7.70
N LYS A 112 7.93 22.59 -7.20
CA LYS A 112 7.05 23.63 -6.65
C LYS A 112 7.62 24.22 -5.35
N VAL A 113 8.11 23.38 -4.45
CA VAL A 113 8.75 23.83 -3.20
C VAL A 113 9.92 24.78 -3.51
N ASP A 114 10.79 24.39 -4.43
CA ASP A 114 11.95 25.21 -4.83
C ASP A 114 11.52 26.53 -5.49
N ALA A 115 10.49 26.47 -6.34
CA ALA A 115 9.97 27.68 -6.99
C ALA A 115 9.39 28.66 -5.98
N TYR A 116 8.58 28.19 -5.04
CA TYR A 116 8.01 29.03 -3.98
C TYR A 116 9.08 29.57 -3.04
N ALA A 117 10.04 28.76 -2.63
CA ALA A 117 11.14 29.21 -1.76
C ALA A 117 11.95 30.35 -2.40
N ARG A 118 12.27 30.25 -3.70
CA ARG A 118 12.96 31.32 -4.45
C ARG A 118 12.08 32.57 -4.60
N ALA A 119 10.82 32.37 -5.00
CA ALA A 119 9.91 33.49 -5.22
C ALA A 119 9.61 34.25 -3.93
N MET A 120 9.55 33.59 -2.79
CA MET A 120 9.40 34.25 -1.48
C MET A 120 10.62 35.08 -1.11
N GLN A 121 11.84 34.63 -1.43
CA GLN A 121 13.07 35.40 -1.23
C GLN A 121 13.12 36.64 -2.14
N GLU A 122 12.60 36.55 -3.35
CA GLU A 122 12.56 37.60 -4.35
C GLU A 122 11.35 38.54 -4.17
N GLY A 123 10.38 38.19 -3.31
CA GLY A 123 9.18 39.01 -3.04
C GLY A 123 8.10 38.94 -4.14
N ASN A 124 8.12 37.90 -4.99
CA ASN A 124 7.19 37.75 -6.12
C ASN A 124 6.37 36.45 -6.09
N ALA A 125 6.19 35.85 -4.93
CA ALA A 125 5.47 34.58 -4.75
C ALA A 125 4.02 34.61 -5.28
N ASP A 126 3.40 35.79 -5.31
CA ASP A 126 2.02 35.97 -5.79
C ASP A 126 1.85 35.68 -7.29
N GLN A 127 2.94 35.63 -8.05
CA GLN A 127 2.91 35.45 -9.48
C GLN A 127 3.06 34.00 -9.91
N LEU A 128 3.27 33.06 -8.98
CA LEU A 128 3.54 31.64 -9.29
C LEU A 128 2.35 30.88 -9.86
N PHE A 129 1.14 31.40 -9.74
CA PHE A 129 -0.10 30.83 -10.26
C PHE A 129 -0.77 31.62 -11.36
N VAL A 130 -0.15 32.70 -11.84
CA VAL A 130 -0.68 33.42 -13.00
C VAL A 130 -0.49 32.54 -14.23
N ARG A 131 -1.58 32.01 -14.77
CA ARG A 131 -1.57 31.40 -16.10
C ARG A 131 -1.02 32.45 -17.08
N SER A 132 0.08 32.17 -17.73
CA SER A 132 0.48 32.96 -18.88
C SER A 132 -0.63 32.84 -19.92
N SER A 133 -1.17 33.97 -20.34
CA SER A 133 -2.21 34.09 -21.35
C SER A 133 -1.84 33.48 -22.71
N ASP A 134 -0.63 33.01 -22.87
CA ASP A 134 -0.10 32.38 -24.09
C ASP A 134 -0.48 30.89 -24.20
N ASP A 135 -0.89 30.22 -23.10
CA ASP A 135 -1.32 28.81 -23.17
C ASP A 135 -2.78 28.63 -23.61
N ASP A 136 -3.62 29.68 -23.53
CA ASP A 136 -5.01 29.62 -24.02
C ASP A 136 -5.13 29.68 -25.55
N ALA A 137 -4.11 30.16 -26.26
CA ALA A 137 -4.11 30.23 -27.71
C ALA A 137 -3.91 28.87 -28.40
N ALA A 138 -3.37 27.87 -27.66
CA ALA A 138 -3.13 26.54 -28.21
C ALA A 138 -4.35 25.59 -28.10
N LEU A 139 -5.40 25.98 -27.38
CA LEU A 139 -6.62 25.18 -27.15
C LEU A 139 -7.87 25.72 -27.90
N ALA A 140 -7.74 26.71 -28.76
CA ALA A 140 -8.85 27.16 -29.60
C ALA A 140 -9.21 26.08 -30.61
N PRO A 141 -10.48 25.67 -30.74
CA PRO A 141 -10.88 24.72 -31.75
C PRO A 141 -10.65 25.35 -33.11
N ARG A 142 -9.94 24.64 -33.98
CA ARG A 142 -9.80 25.04 -35.39
C ARG A 142 -11.18 24.94 -36.01
N ASP A 143 -11.77 26.10 -36.24
CA ASP A 143 -13.01 26.24 -37.00
C ASP A 143 -12.77 25.74 -38.42
N GLY A 144 -13.31 24.57 -38.70
CA GLY A 144 -13.33 24.00 -40.03
C GLY A 144 -14.36 24.73 -40.90
N SER A 145 -13.96 25.83 -41.53
CA SER A 145 -14.78 26.44 -42.55
C SER A 145 -14.92 25.48 -43.73
N ARG A 146 -16.11 24.90 -43.83
CA ARG A 146 -16.57 24.25 -45.05
C ARG A 146 -16.69 25.30 -46.16
N GLY A 147 -15.89 25.14 -47.17
CA GLY A 147 -16.23 25.69 -48.46
C GLY A 147 -17.28 24.82 -49.15
N GLU A 148 -18.49 25.30 -49.20
CA GLU A 148 -19.47 24.82 -50.16
C GLU A 148 -19.01 25.27 -51.54
N ASN A 149 -19.02 24.37 -52.50
CA ASN A 149 -19.45 24.77 -53.84
C ASN A 149 -19.86 23.54 -54.68
N CYS A 150 -21.12 23.63 -55.16
CA CYS A 150 -21.78 22.99 -56.30
C CYS A 150 -21.71 21.48 -56.44
#